data_47f1e5a03eff65cb1f2049f394fb9882
#
_entry.id   47f1e5a03eff65cb1f2049f394fb9882
#
_cell.length_a   1.000
_cell.length_b   1.000
_cell.length_c   1.000
_cell.angle_alpha   90.00
_cell.angle_beta   90.00
_cell.angle_gamma   90.00
#
_symmetry.space_group_name_H-M   'P 1'
#
loop_
_entity.id
_entity.type
_entity.pdbx_description
1 polymer ?
#
loop_
_entity_poly.entity_id
_entity_poly.type
_entity_poly.pdbx_seq_one_letter_code
_entity_poly.pdbx_strand_id
1 'polypeptide(L)'
;MLIAVGGALFALIALAAAWIGIGIYKIDHAVHHVEVPASLLAKGKNDLLAIVKGPNHFEQVFVFHDTGSHTNVLKVPSSLALPLAGGHKAAIETLSLHNPDAIISGLDQLGIPVTHYVGVDLHMVDPSSDLGKLATGKLSVSSLISDPTGTTTLLEQVASHIYLGPGTPVSAVLSLMNVPTAHPVSVPTSKDVHGTVVLATAFPTVLRGFL
;
A
#
# COMPACT_ATOMS: atom_id res chain seq x y z
N MET A 1 8.08 -1.76 -17.79
CA MET A 1 8.50 -2.44 -16.55
C MET A 1 7.65 -2.01 -15.31
N LEU A 2 7.12 -0.80 -15.26
CA LEU A 2 6.25 -0.29 -14.17
C LEU A 2 4.90 -1.01 -14.03
N ILE A 3 4.36 -1.60 -15.09
CA ILE A 3 3.08 -2.31 -15.09
C ILE A 3 3.16 -3.65 -14.32
N ALA A 4 4.33 -4.29 -14.31
CA ALA A 4 4.51 -5.59 -13.70
C ALA A 4 4.45 -5.56 -12.15
N VAL A 5 4.93 -4.48 -11.51
CA VAL A 5 4.98 -4.41 -10.04
C VAL A 5 3.60 -4.02 -9.46
N GLY A 6 2.84 -3.17 -10.15
CA GLY A 6 1.43 -2.93 -9.81
C GLY A 6 0.58 -4.20 -9.94
N GLY A 7 0.81 -4.98 -11.00
CA GLY A 7 0.17 -6.27 -11.19
C GLY A 7 0.52 -7.29 -10.12
N ALA A 8 1.77 -7.30 -9.62
CA ALA A 8 2.19 -8.21 -8.57
C ALA A 8 1.55 -7.89 -7.21
N LEU A 9 1.37 -6.61 -6.87
CA LEU A 9 0.62 -6.22 -5.68
C LEU A 9 -0.83 -6.69 -5.78
N PHE A 10 -1.50 -6.39 -6.89
CA PHE A 10 -2.87 -6.85 -7.13
C PHE A 10 -2.95 -8.38 -7.12
N ALA A 11 -1.94 -9.05 -7.64
CA ALA A 11 -1.87 -10.51 -7.64
C ALA A 11 -1.70 -11.09 -6.22
N LEU A 12 -0.83 -10.53 -5.40
CA LEU A 12 -0.62 -10.93 -4.00
C LEU A 12 -1.90 -10.79 -3.18
N ILE A 13 -2.56 -9.69 -3.37
CA ILE A 13 -3.84 -9.41 -2.74
C ILE A 13 -4.91 -10.38 -3.29
N ALA A 14 -4.98 -10.69 -4.61
CA ALA A 14 -5.94 -11.61 -5.23
C ALA A 14 -5.83 -13.05 -4.69
N LEU A 15 -4.64 -13.50 -4.38
CA LEU A 15 -4.41 -14.78 -3.74
C LEU A 15 -5.08 -14.85 -2.36
N ALA A 16 -4.97 -13.78 -1.58
CA ALA A 16 -5.62 -13.70 -0.27
C ALA A 16 -7.15 -13.80 -0.35
N ALA A 17 -7.80 -13.28 -1.41
CA ALA A 17 -9.27 -13.31 -1.56
C ALA A 17 -9.85 -14.64 -2.01
N ALA A 18 -9.15 -15.37 -2.85
CA ALA A 18 -9.65 -16.66 -3.35
C ALA A 18 -9.90 -17.69 -2.22
N TRP A 19 -9.39 -17.41 -1.02
CA TRP A 19 -9.47 -18.30 0.16
C TRP A 19 -10.36 -17.79 1.30
N ILE A 20 -11.28 -16.91 1.01
CA ILE A 20 -12.18 -16.22 1.97
C ILE A 20 -12.92 -17.17 2.97
N GLY A 21 -13.14 -18.43 2.62
CA GLY A 21 -13.89 -19.36 3.48
C GLY A 21 -13.09 -20.02 4.63
N ILE A 22 -11.80 -20.26 4.46
CA ILE A 22 -10.96 -21.03 5.42
C ILE A 22 -9.73 -20.23 5.89
N GLY A 23 -9.32 -19.25 5.08
CA GLY A 23 -8.04 -18.56 5.23
C GLY A 23 -8.08 -17.31 6.11
N ILE A 24 -9.23 -16.64 6.29
CA ILE A 24 -9.31 -15.37 7.04
C ILE A 24 -8.76 -15.54 8.46
N TYR A 25 -9.12 -16.60 9.15
CA TYR A 25 -8.65 -16.84 10.51
C TYR A 25 -7.13 -17.04 10.57
N LYS A 26 -6.56 -17.81 9.64
CA LYS A 26 -5.12 -18.07 9.59
C LYS A 26 -4.33 -16.84 9.15
N ILE A 27 -4.87 -16.07 8.21
CA ILE A 27 -4.25 -14.83 7.73
C ILE A 27 -4.25 -13.78 8.84
N ASP A 28 -5.35 -13.62 9.57
CA ASP A 28 -5.48 -12.65 10.66
C ASP A 28 -4.45 -12.91 11.79
N HIS A 29 -4.07 -14.16 12.01
CA HIS A 29 -3.04 -14.53 12.99
C HIS A 29 -1.61 -14.41 12.46
N ALA A 30 -1.42 -14.33 11.15
CA ALA A 30 -0.10 -14.25 10.53
C ALA A 30 0.31 -12.81 10.18
N VAL A 31 -0.64 -11.89 10.03
CA VAL A 31 -0.36 -10.47 9.77
C VAL A 31 0.20 -9.78 11.01
N HIS A 32 1.06 -8.81 10.80
CA HIS A 32 1.58 -7.97 11.86
C HIS A 32 0.67 -6.76 12.09
N HIS A 33 0.31 -6.50 13.33
CA HIS A 33 -0.40 -5.27 13.69
C HIS A 33 0.61 -4.21 14.12
N VAL A 34 0.53 -3.02 13.51
CA VAL A 34 1.33 -1.86 13.89
C VAL A 34 0.49 -0.90 14.72
N GLU A 35 1.11 -0.31 15.73
CA GLU A 35 0.45 0.70 16.54
C GLU A 35 0.51 2.05 15.80
N VAL A 36 -0.64 2.68 15.67
CA VAL A 36 -0.77 4.05 15.16
C VAL A 36 -1.65 4.80 16.14
N PRO A 37 -1.21 5.95 16.66
CA PRO A 37 -2.05 6.77 17.53
C PRO A 37 -3.38 7.12 16.83
N ALA A 38 -4.50 6.86 17.49
CA ALA A 38 -5.83 7.13 16.92
C ALA A 38 -6.04 8.61 16.54
N SER A 39 -5.24 9.52 17.13
CA SER A 39 -5.24 10.94 16.79
C SER A 39 -4.64 11.25 15.42
N LEU A 40 -3.85 10.34 14.84
CA LEU A 40 -3.25 10.49 13.52
C LEU A 40 -4.16 9.97 12.40
N LEU A 41 -5.14 9.12 12.74
CA LEU A 41 -6.05 8.59 11.75
C LEU A 41 -7.23 9.57 11.55
N ALA A 42 -7.51 9.89 10.30
CA ALA A 42 -8.62 10.76 9.95
C ALA A 42 -9.96 10.15 10.41
N LYS A 43 -10.89 10.98 10.84
CA LYS A 43 -12.25 10.56 11.19
C LYS A 43 -13.11 10.67 9.94
N GLY A 44 -13.74 9.57 9.56
CA GLY A 44 -14.80 9.61 8.57
C GLY A 44 -14.68 8.61 7.45
N LYS A 45 -14.13 8.89 6.32
CA LYS A 45 -14.21 8.03 5.12
C LYS A 45 -13.13 6.96 5.08
N ASN A 46 -13.38 5.90 4.32
CA ASN A 46 -12.52 4.73 4.18
C ASN A 46 -11.33 5.02 3.25
N ASP A 47 -10.44 5.90 3.68
CA ASP A 47 -9.20 6.17 2.94
C ASP A 47 -8.12 5.20 3.42
N LEU A 48 -7.70 4.30 2.55
CA LEU A 48 -6.70 3.30 2.85
C LEU A 48 -5.36 3.69 2.23
N LEU A 49 -4.36 3.93 3.06
CA LEU A 49 -2.97 4.04 2.64
C LEU A 49 -2.36 2.65 2.49
N ALA A 50 -1.93 2.31 1.29
CA ALA A 50 -1.19 1.09 1.01
C ALA A 50 0.24 1.43 0.58
N ILE A 51 1.23 0.86 1.26
CA ILE A 51 2.65 0.99 0.93
C ILE A 51 3.24 -0.38 0.68
N VAL A 52 3.93 -0.52 -0.45
CA VAL A 52 4.64 -1.75 -0.81
C VAL A 52 6.11 -1.46 -1.02
N LYS A 53 6.95 -2.13 -0.25
CA LYS A 53 8.38 -2.16 -0.40
C LYS A 53 8.78 -3.43 -1.12
N GLY A 54 9.26 -3.29 -2.34
CA GLY A 54 9.62 -4.43 -3.17
C GLY A 54 11.02 -4.99 -2.84
N PRO A 55 11.38 -6.15 -3.41
CA PRO A 55 12.66 -6.82 -3.17
C PRO A 55 13.88 -6.00 -3.62
N ASN A 56 13.71 -4.97 -4.41
CA ASN A 56 14.78 -4.09 -4.89
C ASN A 56 14.73 -2.69 -4.24
N HIS A 57 14.27 -2.58 -3.00
CA HIS A 57 14.07 -1.31 -2.27
C HIS A 57 13.11 -0.34 -2.98
N PHE A 58 12.24 -0.85 -3.84
CA PHE A 58 11.26 -0.06 -4.55
C PHE A 58 9.98 0.03 -3.72
N GLU A 59 9.54 1.25 -3.42
CA GLU A 59 8.31 1.50 -2.70
C GLU A 59 7.24 2.01 -3.65
N GLN A 60 6.06 1.42 -3.54
CA GLN A 60 4.84 1.92 -4.17
C GLN A 60 3.90 2.41 -3.08
N VAL A 61 3.36 3.60 -3.27
CA VAL A 61 2.47 4.24 -2.30
C VAL A 61 1.18 4.62 -2.99
N PHE A 62 0.07 4.12 -2.45
CA PHE A 62 -1.26 4.38 -2.96
C PHE A 62 -2.19 4.80 -1.83
N VAL A 63 -3.08 5.75 -2.12
CA VAL A 63 -4.23 6.04 -1.27
C VAL A 63 -5.49 5.69 -2.04
N PHE A 64 -6.35 4.91 -1.41
CA PHE A 64 -7.62 4.47 -1.96
C PHE A 64 -8.74 5.19 -1.24
N HIS A 65 -9.54 5.92 -1.96
CA HIS A 65 -10.70 6.64 -1.44
C HIS A 65 -11.99 5.98 -1.93
N ASP A 66 -12.75 5.42 -0.99
CA ASP A 66 -14.04 4.79 -1.30
C ASP A 66 -15.17 5.82 -1.23
N THR A 67 -15.78 6.09 -2.39
CA THR A 67 -16.96 6.97 -2.50
C THR A 67 -18.28 6.22 -2.27
N GLY A 68 -18.24 4.90 -2.05
CA GLY A 68 -19.41 4.03 -1.97
C GLY A 68 -19.93 3.54 -3.33
N SER A 69 -19.68 4.26 -4.41
CA SER A 69 -20.04 3.86 -5.78
C SER A 69 -18.83 3.40 -6.60
N HIS A 70 -17.67 3.94 -6.31
CA HIS A 70 -16.39 3.60 -6.93
C HIS A 70 -15.25 3.93 -5.99
N THR A 71 -14.08 3.37 -6.26
CA THR A 71 -12.86 3.66 -5.51
C THR A 71 -11.92 4.49 -6.38
N ASN A 72 -11.59 5.68 -5.92
CA ASN A 72 -10.54 6.49 -6.51
C ASN A 72 -9.18 6.03 -6.00
N VAL A 73 -8.17 6.04 -6.87
CA VAL A 73 -6.80 5.63 -6.51
C VAL A 73 -5.83 6.78 -6.78
N LEU A 74 -5.16 7.22 -5.73
CA LEU A 74 -4.11 8.23 -5.82
C LEU A 74 -2.74 7.55 -5.67
N LYS A 75 -1.89 7.66 -6.67
CA LYS A 75 -0.50 7.20 -6.61
C LYS A 75 0.38 8.31 -6.08
N VAL A 76 1.02 8.06 -4.92
CA VAL A 76 1.95 9.00 -4.30
C VAL A 76 3.37 8.56 -4.64
N PRO A 77 4.23 9.41 -5.23
CA PRO A 77 5.62 9.06 -5.47
C PRO A 77 6.36 8.80 -4.15
N SER A 78 7.09 7.71 -4.05
CA SER A 78 7.87 7.37 -2.85
C SER A 78 8.98 8.38 -2.55
N SER A 79 9.44 9.09 -3.57
CA SER A 79 10.40 10.20 -3.43
C SER A 79 9.81 11.51 -2.92
N LEU A 80 8.47 11.59 -2.75
CA LEU A 80 7.83 12.79 -2.20
C LEU A 80 8.31 13.05 -0.78
N ALA A 81 8.82 14.27 -0.56
CA ALA A 81 9.25 14.70 0.76
C ALA A 81 8.04 15.11 1.61
N LEU A 82 7.80 14.37 2.68
CA LEU A 82 6.77 14.66 3.67
C LEU A 82 7.29 15.62 4.73
N PRO A 83 6.46 16.55 5.20
CA PRO A 83 6.77 17.35 6.38
C PRO A 83 6.77 16.45 7.63
N LEU A 84 7.78 16.61 8.47
CA LEU A 84 7.93 15.89 9.73
C LEU A 84 7.90 16.86 10.91
N ALA A 85 7.73 16.32 12.11
CA ALA A 85 7.84 17.09 13.34
C ALA A 85 9.19 17.84 13.41
N GLY A 86 9.17 19.08 13.91
CA GLY A 86 10.38 19.92 13.97
C GLY A 86 10.75 20.63 12.66
N GLY A 87 9.88 20.61 11.64
CA GLY A 87 10.10 21.33 10.38
C GLY A 87 11.04 20.64 9.39
N HIS A 88 11.47 19.43 9.70
CA HIS A 88 12.25 18.60 8.78
C HIS A 88 11.36 18.01 7.68
N LYS A 89 12.00 17.56 6.60
CA LYS A 89 11.34 16.79 5.54
C LYS A 89 12.10 15.50 5.28
N ALA A 90 11.37 14.43 4.96
CA ALA A 90 11.97 13.16 4.55
C ALA A 90 11.16 12.54 3.40
N ALA A 91 11.84 11.92 2.44
CA ALA A 91 11.18 11.18 1.40
C ALA A 91 10.48 9.94 1.98
N ILE A 92 9.30 9.58 1.46
CA ILE A 92 8.53 8.42 1.94
C ILE A 92 9.39 7.16 1.95
N GLU A 93 10.19 6.95 0.90
CA GLU A 93 11.07 5.78 0.75
C GLU A 93 12.12 5.62 1.84
N THR A 94 12.37 6.68 2.63
CA THR A 94 13.33 6.65 3.76
C THR A 94 12.65 6.39 5.10
N LEU A 95 11.30 6.34 5.12
CA LEU A 95 10.51 6.13 6.33
C LEU A 95 10.23 4.64 6.56
N SER A 96 9.86 4.29 7.79
CA SER A 96 9.60 2.92 8.20
C SER A 96 8.16 2.49 7.90
N LEU A 97 7.98 1.34 7.26
CA LEU A 97 6.67 0.67 7.10
C LEU A 97 6.14 0.13 8.43
N HIS A 98 7.04 -0.23 9.35
CA HIS A 98 6.69 -0.83 10.64
C HIS A 98 6.28 0.21 11.67
N ASN A 99 6.57 1.48 11.40
CA ASN A 99 6.12 2.63 12.19
C ASN A 99 5.63 3.72 11.21
N PRO A 100 4.35 3.66 10.79
CA PRO A 100 3.82 4.53 9.75
C PRO A 100 3.44 5.93 10.23
N ASP A 101 3.60 6.28 11.52
CA ASP A 101 3.17 7.55 12.12
C ASP A 101 3.68 8.76 11.34
N ALA A 102 4.94 8.75 10.96
CA ALA A 102 5.57 9.83 10.22
C ALA A 102 4.96 9.97 8.81
N ILE A 103 4.65 8.83 8.17
CA ILE A 103 4.05 8.81 6.82
C ILE A 103 2.62 9.33 6.90
N ILE A 104 1.81 8.82 7.82
CA ILE A 104 0.40 9.20 7.99
C ILE A 104 0.31 10.67 8.36
N SER A 105 1.07 11.12 9.36
CA SER A 105 1.10 12.54 9.78
C SER A 105 1.56 13.47 8.66
N GLY A 106 2.58 13.06 7.90
CA GLY A 106 3.08 13.87 6.79
C GLY A 106 2.08 13.97 5.65
N LEU A 107 1.37 12.89 5.30
CA LEU A 107 0.31 12.90 4.30
C LEU A 107 -0.88 13.76 4.75
N ASP A 108 -1.29 13.66 6.03
CA ASP A 108 -2.36 14.49 6.58
C ASP A 108 -2.03 15.99 6.48
N GLN A 109 -0.79 16.39 6.80
CA GLN A 109 -0.33 17.78 6.64
C GLN A 109 -0.37 18.25 5.17
N LEU A 110 -0.31 17.33 4.21
CA LEU A 110 -0.47 17.63 2.79
C LEU A 110 -1.93 17.59 2.33
N GLY A 111 -2.87 17.34 3.26
CA GLY A 111 -4.31 17.25 2.99
C GLY A 111 -4.73 15.90 2.39
N ILE A 112 -3.89 14.88 2.46
CA ILE A 112 -4.21 13.51 2.04
C ILE A 112 -4.62 12.74 3.30
N PRO A 113 -5.93 12.55 3.56
CA PRO A 113 -6.39 11.87 4.76
C PRO A 113 -6.05 10.37 4.71
N VAL A 114 -5.80 9.77 5.87
CA VAL A 114 -5.59 8.34 6.03
C VAL A 114 -6.42 7.85 7.20
N THR A 115 -7.32 6.90 6.95
CA THR A 115 -8.14 6.25 7.99
C THR A 115 -7.67 4.84 8.30
N HIS A 116 -7.09 4.16 7.32
CA HIS A 116 -6.59 2.79 7.43
C HIS A 116 -5.19 2.69 6.84
N TYR A 117 -4.40 1.73 7.32
CA TYR A 117 -3.04 1.52 6.85
C TYR A 117 -2.78 0.05 6.53
N VAL A 118 -2.17 -0.18 5.37
CA VAL A 118 -1.60 -1.47 4.97
C VAL A 118 -0.17 -1.26 4.48
N GLY A 119 0.78 -1.88 5.13
CA GLY A 119 2.16 -2.00 4.67
C GLY A 119 2.46 -3.40 4.19
N VAL A 120 3.20 -3.55 3.10
CA VAL A 120 3.69 -4.85 2.61
C VAL A 120 5.19 -4.74 2.42
N ASP A 121 5.97 -5.48 3.23
CA ASP A 121 7.44 -5.45 3.18
C ASP A 121 7.99 -6.69 2.49
N LEU A 122 8.36 -6.56 1.24
CA LEU A 122 8.95 -7.62 0.42
C LEU A 122 10.44 -7.41 0.16
N HIS A 123 11.08 -6.43 0.79
CA HIS A 123 12.48 -6.09 0.48
C HIS A 123 13.49 -7.18 0.84
N MET A 124 13.15 -8.03 1.83
CA MET A 124 13.97 -9.18 2.24
C MET A 124 13.54 -10.50 1.61
N VAL A 125 12.51 -10.48 0.75
CA VAL A 125 12.05 -11.70 0.08
C VAL A 125 13.05 -12.10 -0.99
N ASP A 126 13.47 -13.38 -0.96
CA ASP A 126 14.34 -13.94 -2.00
C ASP A 126 13.63 -13.83 -3.36
N PRO A 127 14.20 -13.12 -4.35
CA PRO A 127 13.62 -13.00 -5.69
C PRO A 127 13.46 -14.34 -6.43
N SER A 128 14.15 -15.39 -6.00
CA SER A 128 14.03 -16.73 -6.57
C SER A 128 12.89 -17.54 -5.95
N SER A 129 12.40 -17.16 -4.78
CA SER A 129 11.22 -17.77 -4.14
C SER A 129 9.95 -17.52 -4.94
N ASP A 130 8.91 -18.29 -4.70
CA ASP A 130 7.63 -18.09 -5.40
C ASP A 130 6.99 -16.74 -5.04
N LEU A 131 7.12 -16.29 -3.80
CA LEU A 131 6.72 -14.95 -3.39
C LEU A 131 7.54 -13.87 -4.11
N GLY A 132 8.86 -14.03 -4.23
CA GLY A 132 9.72 -13.11 -4.97
C GLY A 132 9.43 -13.09 -6.46
N LYS A 133 9.16 -14.24 -7.08
CA LYS A 133 8.74 -14.35 -8.48
C LYS A 133 7.38 -13.68 -8.71
N LEU A 134 6.45 -13.85 -7.77
CA LEU A 134 5.15 -13.18 -7.80
C LEU A 134 5.32 -11.65 -7.67
N ALA A 135 6.09 -11.19 -6.68
CA ALA A 135 6.38 -9.76 -6.45
C ALA A 135 7.05 -9.09 -7.66
N THR A 136 7.86 -9.84 -8.41
CA THR A 136 8.53 -9.34 -9.62
C THR A 136 7.75 -9.59 -10.92
N GLY A 137 6.55 -10.17 -10.83
CA GLY A 137 5.69 -10.48 -11.99
C GLY A 137 6.21 -11.64 -12.85
N LYS A 138 7.15 -12.43 -12.37
CA LYS A 138 7.68 -13.63 -13.04
C LYS A 138 6.81 -14.86 -12.84
N LEU A 139 5.91 -14.83 -11.87
CA LEU A 139 4.93 -15.86 -11.58
C LEU A 139 3.54 -15.23 -11.67
N SER A 140 2.58 -15.94 -12.27
CA SER A 140 1.19 -15.47 -12.34
C SER A 140 0.36 -16.07 -11.20
N VAL A 141 -0.62 -15.33 -10.73
CA VAL A 141 -1.58 -15.82 -9.71
C VAL A 141 -2.34 -17.05 -10.21
N SER A 142 -2.71 -17.05 -11.50
CA SER A 142 -3.44 -18.17 -12.09
C SER A 142 -2.68 -19.50 -12.05
N SER A 143 -1.34 -19.47 -12.11
CA SER A 143 -0.53 -20.67 -11.98
C SER A 143 -0.49 -21.22 -10.55
N LEU A 144 -0.68 -20.35 -9.54
CA LEU A 144 -0.69 -20.73 -8.13
C LEU A 144 -2.04 -21.29 -7.69
N ILE A 145 -3.14 -20.74 -8.19
CA ILE A 145 -4.52 -21.21 -7.88
C ILE A 145 -4.72 -22.66 -8.31
N SER A 146 -3.92 -23.16 -9.27
CA SER A 146 -3.99 -24.56 -9.72
C SER A 146 -3.37 -25.56 -8.71
N ASP A 147 -2.60 -25.08 -7.73
CA ASP A 147 -2.02 -25.91 -6.67
C ASP A 147 -2.48 -25.42 -5.29
N PRO A 148 -3.51 -26.09 -4.70
CA PRO A 148 -4.07 -25.68 -3.40
C PRO A 148 -3.06 -25.70 -2.25
N THR A 149 -2.10 -26.63 -2.27
CA THR A 149 -1.10 -26.76 -1.21
C THR A 149 -0.06 -25.64 -1.31
N GLY A 150 0.46 -25.40 -2.50
CA GLY A 150 1.39 -24.31 -2.77
C GLY A 150 0.75 -22.95 -2.50
N THR A 151 -0.54 -22.81 -2.82
CA THR A 151 -1.30 -21.57 -2.54
C THR A 151 -1.38 -21.27 -1.03
N THR A 152 -1.68 -22.27 -0.19
CA THR A 152 -1.77 -22.06 1.26
C THR A 152 -0.44 -21.61 1.85
N THR A 153 0.66 -22.29 1.49
CA THR A 153 2.00 -21.92 1.94
C THR A 153 2.39 -20.52 1.51
N LEU A 154 2.06 -20.14 0.28
CA LEU A 154 2.34 -18.80 -0.22
C LEU A 154 1.53 -17.73 0.52
N LEU A 155 0.26 -17.99 0.82
CA LEU A 155 -0.58 -17.06 1.60
C LEU A 155 -0.03 -16.82 2.99
N GLU A 156 0.43 -17.86 3.67
CA GLU A 156 1.07 -17.74 4.97
C GLU A 156 2.37 -16.92 4.88
N GLN A 157 3.16 -17.14 3.82
CA GLN A 157 4.35 -16.33 3.55
C GLN A 157 4.00 -14.86 3.30
N VAL A 158 2.99 -14.60 2.45
CA VAL A 158 2.54 -13.23 2.17
C VAL A 158 2.05 -12.54 3.44
N ALA A 159 1.22 -13.22 4.24
CA ALA A 159 0.64 -12.68 5.46
C ALA A 159 1.72 -12.22 6.46
N SER A 160 2.82 -12.96 6.58
CA SER A 160 3.95 -12.59 7.44
C SER A 160 4.69 -11.32 7.01
N HIS A 161 4.41 -10.80 5.82
CA HIS A 161 4.97 -9.55 5.30
C HIS A 161 3.97 -8.39 5.29
N ILE A 162 2.73 -8.63 5.80
CA ILE A 162 1.67 -7.61 5.86
C ILE A 162 1.65 -6.96 7.25
N TYR A 163 1.56 -5.64 7.26
CA TYR A 163 1.44 -4.79 8.44
C TYR A 163 0.13 -4.01 8.36
N LEU A 164 -0.75 -4.19 9.36
CA LEU A 164 -2.06 -3.54 9.42
C LEU A 164 -2.08 -2.50 10.53
N GLY A 165 -2.60 -1.32 10.21
CA GLY A 165 -2.92 -0.30 11.21
C GLY A 165 -4.16 -0.65 12.03
N PRO A 166 -4.36 0.05 13.19
CA PRO A 166 -5.51 -0.17 14.06
C PRO A 166 -6.83 0.01 13.30
N GLY A 167 -7.78 -0.89 13.56
CA GLY A 167 -9.10 -0.84 12.92
C GLY A 167 -9.11 -1.14 11.42
N THR A 168 -7.97 -1.45 10.81
CA THR A 168 -7.91 -1.88 9.43
C THR A 168 -8.34 -3.35 9.34
N PRO A 169 -9.53 -3.66 8.83
CA PRO A 169 -9.96 -5.05 8.72
C PRO A 169 -9.17 -5.73 7.60
N VAL A 170 -8.89 -7.03 7.76
CA VAL A 170 -8.28 -7.85 6.69
C VAL A 170 -9.10 -7.76 5.39
N SER A 171 -10.42 -7.60 5.51
CA SER A 171 -11.30 -7.36 4.36
C SER A 171 -11.00 -6.07 3.58
N ALA A 172 -10.42 -5.04 4.21
CA ALA A 172 -9.98 -3.84 3.50
C ALA A 172 -8.81 -4.15 2.56
N VAL A 173 -7.90 -5.05 2.96
CA VAL A 173 -6.86 -5.58 2.07
C VAL A 173 -7.51 -6.28 0.88
N LEU A 174 -8.60 -7.02 1.11
CA LEU A 174 -9.34 -7.72 0.07
C LEU A 174 -10.12 -6.78 -0.86
N SER A 175 -10.68 -5.69 -0.34
CA SER A 175 -11.40 -4.71 -1.15
C SER A 175 -10.48 -3.95 -2.12
N LEU A 176 -9.19 -3.82 -1.81
CA LEU A 176 -8.19 -3.31 -2.76
C LEU A 176 -8.09 -4.12 -4.05
N MET A 177 -8.52 -5.36 -4.02
CA MET A 177 -8.44 -6.31 -5.13
C MET A 177 -9.59 -6.18 -6.10
N ASN A 178 -10.74 -5.80 -5.58
CA ASN A 178 -11.95 -5.57 -6.38
C ASN A 178 -11.98 -4.16 -6.97
N VAL A 179 -10.90 -3.37 -6.83
CA VAL A 179 -10.78 -2.10 -7.54
C VAL A 179 -10.63 -2.45 -9.02
N PRO A 180 -11.71 -2.32 -9.82
CA PRO A 180 -11.60 -2.51 -11.25
C PRO A 180 -10.52 -1.55 -11.71
N THR A 181 -9.71 -1.94 -12.65
CA THR A 181 -8.58 -1.26 -13.29
C THR A 181 -8.69 0.27 -13.34
N ALA A 182 -8.91 0.90 -12.19
CA ALA A 182 -8.92 2.34 -12.04
C ALA A 182 -7.50 2.80 -12.36
N HIS A 183 -7.37 3.64 -13.37
CA HIS A 183 -6.10 4.26 -13.67
C HIS A 183 -5.75 5.18 -12.50
N PRO A 184 -4.70 4.88 -11.71
CA PRO A 184 -4.37 5.70 -10.57
C PRO A 184 -3.99 7.10 -11.03
N VAL A 185 -4.56 8.11 -10.39
CA VAL A 185 -4.16 9.49 -10.61
C VAL A 185 -2.86 9.72 -9.83
N SER A 186 -1.82 10.14 -10.54
CA SER A 186 -0.54 10.43 -9.88
C SER A 186 -0.57 11.79 -9.19
N VAL A 187 -0.03 11.85 -7.97
CA VAL A 187 0.23 13.12 -7.29
C VAL A 187 1.22 13.93 -8.12
N PRO A 188 0.87 15.13 -8.57
CA PRO A 188 1.79 15.97 -9.30
C PRO A 188 2.87 16.51 -8.39
N THR A 189 4.12 16.35 -8.80
CA THR A 189 5.30 16.79 -8.03
C THR A 189 6.19 17.69 -8.86
N SER A 190 7.00 18.49 -8.15
CA SER A 190 8.07 19.32 -8.71
C SER A 190 9.32 19.17 -7.84
N LYS A 191 10.45 19.68 -8.32
CA LYS A 191 11.66 19.80 -7.49
C LYS A 191 11.77 21.23 -6.96
N ASP A 192 12.09 21.36 -5.68
CA ASP A 192 12.42 22.64 -5.08
C ASP A 192 13.86 23.08 -5.46
N VAL A 193 14.29 24.22 -4.95
CA VAL A 193 15.62 24.81 -5.22
C VAL A 193 16.79 23.92 -4.73
N HIS A 194 16.52 22.98 -3.85
CA HIS A 194 17.50 22.02 -3.33
C HIS A 194 17.40 20.64 -4.02
N GLY A 195 16.53 20.50 -5.04
CA GLY A 195 16.30 19.25 -5.75
C GLY A 195 15.37 18.28 -5.03
N THR A 196 14.79 18.67 -3.88
CA THR A 196 13.83 17.85 -3.13
C THR A 196 12.50 17.74 -3.87
N VAL A 197 11.94 16.56 -3.96
CA VAL A 197 10.64 16.31 -4.60
C VAL A 197 9.53 16.79 -3.67
N VAL A 198 8.77 17.78 -4.10
CA VAL A 198 7.67 18.41 -3.35
C VAL A 198 6.39 18.41 -4.20
N LEU A 199 5.25 18.72 -3.58
CA LEU A 199 3.99 18.87 -4.32
C LEU A 199 4.08 20.00 -5.34
N ALA A 200 3.58 19.73 -6.56
CA ALA A 200 3.42 20.78 -7.56
C ALA A 200 2.18 21.64 -7.26
N THR A 201 2.14 22.85 -7.82
CA THR A 201 1.01 23.80 -7.68
C THR A 201 -0.32 23.24 -8.15
N ALA A 202 -0.32 22.25 -9.05
CA ALA A 202 -1.53 21.59 -9.52
C ALA A 202 -2.15 20.60 -8.51
N PHE A 203 -1.46 20.24 -7.44
CA PHE A 203 -1.90 19.22 -6.49
C PHE A 203 -3.28 19.51 -5.87
N PRO A 204 -3.63 20.74 -5.41
CA PRO A 204 -4.95 20.99 -4.83
C PRO A 204 -6.12 20.71 -5.80
N THR A 205 -5.91 20.85 -7.11
CA THR A 205 -6.93 20.51 -8.12
C THR A 205 -7.07 18.99 -8.25
N VAL A 206 -5.96 18.27 -8.26
CA VAL A 206 -5.95 16.80 -8.31
C VAL A 206 -6.60 16.22 -7.04
N LEU A 207 -6.26 16.75 -5.87
CA LEU A 207 -6.82 16.29 -4.60
C LEU A 207 -8.34 16.47 -4.53
N ARG A 208 -8.86 17.62 -5.01
CA ARG A 208 -10.33 17.85 -5.07
C ARG A 208 -11.05 16.90 -6.00
N GLY A 209 -10.41 16.45 -7.05
CA GLY A 209 -10.98 15.44 -7.96
C GLY A 209 -10.86 14.02 -7.44
N PHE A 210 -9.97 13.79 -6.46
CA PHE A 210 -9.77 12.51 -5.81
C PHE A 210 -10.78 12.30 -4.66
N LEU A 211 -11.00 13.30 -3.82
CA LEU A 211 -11.93 13.30 -2.68
C LEU A 211 -13.37 13.52 -3.14
#